data_6e139dd236070efe65d73507b4ff33e0
#
_entry.id   6e139dd236070efe65d73507b4ff33e0
#
_cell.length_a   1.000
_cell.length_b   1.000
_cell.length_c   1.000
_cell.angle_alpha   90.00
_cell.angle_beta   90.00
_cell.angle_gamma   90.00
#
_symmetry.space_group_name_H-M   'P 1'
#
loop_
_entity.id
_entity.type
_entity.pdbx_description
1 polymer ?
#
loop_
_entity_poly.entity_id
_entity_poly.type
_entity_poly.pdbx_seq_one_letter_code
_entity_poly.pdbx_strand_id
1 'polypeptide(L)'
;SMLEDTRPGLSNEVRASIDIALWDLAARKADRPLYELLGATRDSMEAYASLPFYHSLPEYVDAVHEYAKLGFTNFKFHVWGSIEEDLSLVELVQRTFVDSRYRFMIDLESMYDFEDAVRLGAQMDEGLFVWLEAPINDDLLEQYSDLRKRLAVQIIPAGYNIYSPEFIRQGIEAGSWDAGRFDSTVVGGISEALELLIIANDAELTIDIQSWGYTLAQAANLHLMLANERTQYFEASMPQQAFEFGMTNGSLLDQGRVVAPEGSGLGVSVDWDRLVTADFHVHLAFDLSASPSDSAQH
;
A
#
# COMPACT_ATOMS: atom_id res chain seq x y z
N SER A 1 5.71 8.17 -24.78
CA SER A 1 6.84 7.62 -24.01
C SER A 1 7.39 6.39 -24.75
N MET A 2 8.64 6.02 -24.47
CA MET A 2 9.29 4.83 -25.08
C MET A 2 8.56 3.51 -24.76
N LEU A 3 7.74 3.50 -23.72
CA LEU A 3 6.96 2.34 -23.24
C LEU A 3 5.55 2.25 -23.84
N GLU A 4 5.02 3.30 -24.43
CA GLU A 4 3.68 3.27 -25.04
C GLU A 4 3.57 2.35 -26.25
N ASP A 5 4.65 2.22 -27.04
CA ASP A 5 4.70 1.34 -28.21
C ASP A 5 4.86 -0.16 -27.86
N THR A 6 5.16 -0.50 -26.59
CA THR A 6 5.35 -1.89 -26.14
C THR A 6 4.14 -2.46 -25.38
N ARG A 7 3.04 -1.72 -25.27
CA ARG A 7 1.83 -2.10 -24.52
C ARG A 7 1.15 -3.43 -24.91
N PRO A 8 1.16 -3.94 -26.15
CA PRO A 8 0.61 -5.26 -26.41
C PRO A 8 1.57 -6.35 -25.91
N GLY A 9 1.41 -6.86 -24.70
CA GLY A 9 2.05 -8.08 -24.24
C GLY A 9 2.78 -8.08 -22.91
N LEU A 10 3.01 -6.92 -22.27
CA LEU A 10 3.61 -6.85 -20.94
C LEU A 10 2.57 -6.55 -19.87
N SER A 11 2.56 -7.30 -18.75
CA SER A 11 1.74 -6.95 -17.60
C SER A 11 2.18 -5.63 -16.97
N ASN A 12 1.30 -5.01 -16.17
CA ASN A 12 1.61 -3.76 -15.50
C ASN A 12 2.82 -3.90 -14.56
N GLU A 13 2.95 -5.03 -13.87
CA GLU A 13 4.05 -5.28 -12.93
C GLU A 13 5.42 -5.36 -13.65
N VAL A 14 5.44 -5.95 -14.86
CA VAL A 14 6.65 -5.97 -15.69
C VAL A 14 7.00 -4.57 -16.19
N ARG A 15 5.98 -3.80 -16.62
CA ARG A 15 6.17 -2.41 -17.01
C ARG A 15 6.66 -1.57 -15.84
N ALA A 16 6.06 -1.73 -14.66
CA ALA A 16 6.45 -1.05 -13.43
C ALA A 16 7.92 -1.31 -13.07
N SER A 17 8.36 -2.56 -13.15
CA SER A 17 9.76 -2.92 -12.87
C SER A 17 10.74 -2.20 -13.80
N ILE A 18 10.42 -2.09 -15.09
CA ILE A 18 11.25 -1.38 -16.07
C ILE A 18 11.21 0.13 -15.83
N ASP A 19 10.03 0.69 -15.63
CA ASP A 19 9.83 2.13 -15.42
C ASP A 19 10.54 2.62 -14.15
N ILE A 20 10.38 1.92 -13.03
CA ILE A 20 11.06 2.23 -11.77
C ILE A 20 12.58 2.18 -11.94
N ALA A 21 13.12 1.17 -12.64
CA ALA A 21 14.55 1.08 -12.92
C ALA A 21 15.06 2.24 -13.80
N LEU A 22 14.25 2.72 -14.76
CA LEU A 22 14.59 3.88 -15.58
C LEU A 22 14.57 5.18 -14.79
N TRP A 23 13.63 5.35 -13.85
CA TRP A 23 13.59 6.49 -12.94
C TRP A 23 14.78 6.48 -11.97
N ASP A 24 15.12 5.31 -11.40
CA ASP A 24 16.34 5.15 -10.57
C ASP A 24 17.59 5.56 -11.35
N LEU A 25 17.75 5.06 -12.59
CA LEU A 25 18.86 5.42 -13.46
C LEU A 25 18.89 6.91 -13.78
N ALA A 26 17.76 7.54 -14.06
CA ALA A 26 17.68 8.97 -14.34
C ALA A 26 18.10 9.80 -13.14
N ALA A 27 17.63 9.46 -11.95
CA ALA A 27 17.97 10.14 -10.70
C ALA A 27 19.46 9.93 -10.32
N ARG A 28 20.00 8.71 -10.51
CA ARG A 28 21.46 8.44 -10.37
C ARG A 28 22.31 9.27 -11.33
N LYS A 29 21.90 9.42 -12.58
CA LYS A 29 22.60 10.27 -13.56
C LYS A 29 22.54 11.74 -13.21
N ALA A 30 21.46 12.19 -12.55
CA ALA A 30 21.32 13.55 -12.04
C ALA A 30 22.06 13.76 -10.71
N ASP A 31 22.62 12.72 -10.11
CA ASP A 31 23.24 12.68 -8.79
C ASP A 31 22.32 13.26 -7.69
N ARG A 32 21.03 12.85 -7.75
CA ARG A 32 19.99 13.31 -6.81
C ARG A 32 19.12 12.15 -6.35
N PRO A 33 18.59 12.19 -5.12
CA PRO A 33 17.51 11.28 -4.71
C PRO A 33 16.29 11.45 -5.62
N LEU A 34 15.57 10.36 -5.85
CA LEU A 34 14.43 10.40 -6.78
C LEU A 34 13.32 11.34 -6.30
N TYR A 35 13.02 11.39 -4.99
CA TYR A 35 11.99 12.30 -4.45
C TYR A 35 12.30 13.77 -4.74
N GLU A 36 13.57 14.17 -4.71
CA GLU A 36 13.97 15.52 -5.09
C GLU A 36 13.80 15.78 -6.59
N LEU A 37 14.10 14.77 -7.43
CA LEU A 37 13.89 14.88 -8.88
C LEU A 37 12.40 15.03 -9.21
N LEU A 38 11.53 14.41 -8.40
CA LEU A 38 10.06 14.52 -8.48
C LEU A 38 9.52 15.82 -7.89
N GLY A 39 10.38 16.67 -7.28
CA GLY A 39 10.00 17.98 -6.75
C GLY A 39 9.48 17.96 -5.31
N ALA A 40 9.81 16.94 -4.54
CA ALA A 40 9.41 16.85 -3.13
C ALA A 40 9.95 17.98 -2.29
N THR A 41 9.15 18.42 -1.32
CA THR A 41 9.48 19.45 -0.33
C THR A 41 9.72 18.90 1.06
N ARG A 42 9.45 17.61 1.28
CA ARG A 42 9.64 16.88 2.55
C ARG A 42 10.55 15.67 2.34
N ASP A 43 11.23 15.29 3.39
CA ASP A 43 12.17 14.15 3.45
C ASP A 43 11.74 13.06 4.43
N SER A 44 10.60 13.23 5.06
CA SER A 44 10.06 12.28 6.03
C SER A 44 8.55 12.42 6.15
N MET A 45 7.88 11.37 6.60
CA MET A 45 6.44 11.40 6.86
C MET A 45 6.06 10.41 7.96
N GLU A 46 4.83 10.52 8.47
CA GLU A 46 4.29 9.55 9.43
C GLU A 46 4.09 8.19 8.77
N ALA A 47 4.29 7.14 9.57
CA ALA A 47 4.03 5.78 9.15
C ALA A 47 2.97 5.13 10.03
N TYR A 48 2.26 4.16 9.47
CA TYR A 48 1.51 3.21 10.27
C TYR A 48 2.13 1.82 10.20
N ALA A 49 2.08 1.08 11.32
CA ALA A 49 2.44 -0.32 11.34
C ALA A 49 1.30 -1.13 10.71
N SER A 50 1.53 -1.67 9.52
CA SER A 50 0.60 -2.57 8.84
C SER A 50 0.87 -3.98 9.36
N LEU A 51 -0.07 -4.51 10.15
CA LEU A 51 0.09 -5.72 10.92
C LEU A 51 -0.35 -6.94 10.11
N PRO A 52 0.34 -8.09 10.24
CA PRO A 52 -0.13 -9.33 9.63
C PRO A 52 -1.40 -9.84 10.30
N PHE A 53 -1.98 -10.90 9.74
CA PHE A 53 -3.06 -11.63 10.41
C PHE A 53 -2.56 -12.30 11.68
N TYR A 54 -3.31 -12.14 12.77
CA TYR A 54 -3.07 -12.85 14.04
C TYR A 54 -4.18 -13.88 14.28
N HIS A 55 -3.90 -14.87 15.14
CA HIS A 55 -4.84 -15.96 15.40
C HIS A 55 -5.84 -15.66 16.53
N SER A 56 -5.60 -14.61 17.29
CA SER A 56 -6.46 -14.26 18.42
C SER A 56 -6.48 -12.74 18.69
N LEU A 57 -7.57 -12.29 19.29
CA LEU A 57 -7.75 -10.91 19.72
C LEU A 57 -6.62 -10.35 20.61
N PRO A 58 -6.13 -11.10 21.64
CA PRO A 58 -5.01 -10.60 22.45
C PRO A 58 -3.73 -10.34 21.66
N GLU A 59 -3.44 -11.13 20.63
CA GLU A 59 -2.24 -10.95 19.80
C GLU A 59 -2.24 -9.61 19.07
N TYR A 60 -3.40 -9.10 18.64
CA TYR A 60 -3.49 -7.75 18.06
C TYR A 60 -3.15 -6.66 19.07
N VAL A 61 -3.64 -6.78 20.30
CA VAL A 61 -3.33 -5.83 21.38
C VAL A 61 -1.85 -5.87 21.74
N ASP A 62 -1.28 -7.07 21.85
CA ASP A 62 0.15 -7.27 22.15
C ASP A 62 1.03 -6.68 21.04
N ALA A 63 0.65 -6.85 19.76
CA ALA A 63 1.34 -6.28 18.61
C ALA A 63 1.31 -4.73 18.64
N VAL A 64 0.18 -4.13 18.96
CA VAL A 64 0.10 -2.66 19.16
C VAL A 64 1.10 -2.20 20.21
N HIS A 65 1.15 -2.88 21.37
CA HIS A 65 2.08 -2.54 22.45
C HIS A 65 3.55 -2.78 22.05
N GLU A 66 3.83 -3.79 21.24
CA GLU A 66 5.17 -4.07 20.74
C GLU A 66 5.65 -2.98 19.77
N TYR A 67 4.87 -2.68 18.74
CA TYR A 67 5.25 -1.69 17.74
C TYR A 67 5.18 -0.25 18.26
N ALA A 68 4.35 0.02 19.26
CA ALA A 68 4.36 1.31 19.95
C ALA A 68 5.70 1.60 20.64
N LYS A 69 6.45 0.58 21.09
CA LYS A 69 7.82 0.74 21.62
C LYS A 69 8.82 1.18 20.56
N LEU A 70 8.53 0.90 19.28
CA LEU A 70 9.30 1.38 18.13
C LEU A 70 8.89 2.79 17.67
N GLY A 71 7.96 3.43 18.39
CA GLY A 71 7.51 4.79 18.14
C GLY A 71 6.23 4.91 17.32
N PHE A 72 5.66 3.81 16.82
CA PHE A 72 4.41 3.87 16.06
C PHE A 72 3.24 4.36 16.91
N THR A 73 2.41 5.19 16.30
CA THR A 73 1.15 5.68 16.87
C THR A 73 -0.05 5.35 16.00
N ASN A 74 0.21 4.84 14.80
CA ASN A 74 -0.80 4.46 13.82
C ASN A 74 -0.64 2.98 13.48
N PHE A 75 -1.75 2.22 13.43
CA PHE A 75 -1.74 0.77 13.24
C PHE A 75 -2.85 0.35 12.29
N LYS A 76 -2.54 -0.49 11.30
CA LYS A 76 -3.54 -1.10 10.42
C LYS A 76 -3.67 -2.58 10.72
N PHE A 77 -4.89 -3.03 10.91
CA PHE A 77 -5.24 -4.44 11.11
C PHE A 77 -5.78 -5.03 9.82
N HIS A 78 -5.34 -6.25 9.51
CA HIS A 78 -6.02 -7.13 8.59
C HIS A 78 -6.95 -8.05 9.39
N VAL A 79 -8.14 -8.31 8.89
CA VAL A 79 -9.22 -9.01 9.59
C VAL A 79 -9.39 -10.44 9.11
N TRP A 80 -10.18 -11.25 9.81
CA TRP A 80 -10.38 -12.66 9.48
C TRP A 80 -11.44 -12.93 8.40
N GLY A 81 -12.27 -11.92 8.06
CA GLY A 81 -13.42 -12.09 7.17
C GLY A 81 -14.60 -12.80 7.87
N SER A 82 -14.63 -12.74 9.20
CA SER A 82 -15.72 -13.23 10.04
C SER A 82 -16.31 -12.04 10.80
N ILE A 83 -17.51 -11.62 10.37
CA ILE A 83 -18.11 -10.37 10.89
C ILE A 83 -18.21 -10.33 12.43
N GLU A 84 -18.52 -11.43 13.09
CA GLU A 84 -18.66 -11.49 14.55
C GLU A 84 -17.28 -11.38 15.25
N GLU A 85 -16.24 -12.01 14.69
CA GLU A 85 -14.89 -11.93 15.21
C GLU A 85 -14.30 -10.53 14.98
N ASP A 86 -14.53 -9.95 13.80
CA ASP A 86 -14.01 -8.63 13.44
C ASP A 86 -14.73 -7.50 14.18
N LEU A 87 -16.02 -7.62 14.46
CA LEU A 87 -16.73 -6.75 15.39
C LEU A 87 -16.16 -6.84 16.81
N SER A 88 -15.78 -8.04 17.25
CA SER A 88 -15.14 -8.24 18.55
C SER A 88 -13.75 -7.59 18.62
N LEU A 89 -13.02 -7.57 17.49
CA LEU A 89 -11.75 -6.83 17.37
C LEU A 89 -11.96 -5.32 17.52
N VAL A 90 -12.93 -4.75 16.81
CA VAL A 90 -13.29 -3.32 16.91
C VAL A 90 -13.63 -2.96 18.36
N GLU A 91 -14.50 -3.74 19.01
CA GLU A 91 -14.89 -3.50 20.41
C GLU A 91 -13.68 -3.58 21.36
N LEU A 92 -12.82 -4.59 21.19
CA LEU A 92 -11.62 -4.74 22.02
C LEU A 92 -10.67 -3.55 21.88
N VAL A 93 -10.41 -3.11 20.65
CA VAL A 93 -9.54 -1.97 20.34
C VAL A 93 -10.10 -0.69 20.98
N GLN A 94 -11.38 -0.41 20.80
CA GLN A 94 -12.03 0.76 21.40
C GLN A 94 -11.94 0.75 22.92
N ARG A 95 -12.28 -0.37 23.56
CA ARG A 95 -12.22 -0.50 25.00
C ARG A 95 -10.80 -0.37 25.56
N THR A 96 -9.78 -0.90 24.82
CA THR A 96 -8.41 -0.94 25.30
C THR A 96 -7.68 0.38 25.10
N PHE A 97 -7.98 1.11 24.01
CA PHE A 97 -7.20 2.26 23.58
C PHE A 97 -7.98 3.60 23.56
N VAL A 98 -9.19 3.65 24.15
CA VAL A 98 -10.08 4.84 24.15
C VAL A 98 -9.37 6.14 24.59
N ASP A 99 -8.51 6.08 25.59
CA ASP A 99 -7.78 7.24 26.13
C ASP A 99 -6.36 7.35 25.59
N SER A 100 -6.01 6.58 24.55
CA SER A 100 -4.67 6.59 23.97
C SER A 100 -4.53 7.66 22.89
N ARG A 101 -3.26 7.93 22.51
CA ARG A 101 -2.94 8.76 21.34
C ARG A 101 -2.94 7.97 20.03
N TYR A 102 -3.23 6.67 20.09
CA TYR A 102 -3.14 5.78 18.96
C TYR A 102 -4.30 6.01 17.97
N ARG A 103 -4.04 5.70 16.71
CA ARG A 103 -5.02 5.70 15.63
C ARG A 103 -4.99 4.35 14.91
N PHE A 104 -6.13 3.90 14.49
CA PHE A 104 -6.28 2.59 13.89
C PHE A 104 -6.91 2.68 12.50
N MET A 105 -6.55 1.74 11.67
CA MET A 105 -7.12 1.48 10.37
C MET A 105 -7.52 0.01 10.30
N ILE A 106 -8.56 -0.30 9.57
CA ILE A 106 -8.98 -1.69 9.35
C ILE A 106 -9.04 -1.93 7.85
N ASP A 107 -8.40 -3.01 7.42
CA ASP A 107 -8.42 -3.50 6.05
C ASP A 107 -9.24 -4.79 5.99
N LEU A 108 -10.33 -4.73 5.22
CA LEU A 108 -11.26 -5.85 5.06
C LEU A 108 -10.92 -6.76 3.87
N GLU A 109 -9.84 -6.48 3.13
CA GLU A 109 -9.36 -7.32 2.01
C GLU A 109 -10.46 -7.66 0.98
N SER A 110 -11.48 -6.80 0.84
CA SER A 110 -12.67 -7.01 0.01
C SER A 110 -13.46 -8.28 0.33
N MET A 111 -13.37 -8.79 1.55
CA MET A 111 -14.00 -10.04 1.97
C MET A 111 -15.49 -9.90 2.32
N TYR A 112 -16.02 -8.68 2.41
CA TYR A 112 -17.37 -8.42 2.89
C TYR A 112 -18.34 -8.07 1.76
N ASP A 113 -19.62 -8.31 2.02
CA ASP A 113 -20.68 -7.66 1.26
C ASP A 113 -21.00 -6.25 1.84
N PHE A 114 -21.88 -5.54 1.15
CA PHE A 114 -22.21 -4.18 1.51
C PHE A 114 -22.80 -4.03 2.92
N GLU A 115 -23.71 -4.95 3.30
CA GLU A 115 -24.42 -4.85 4.59
C GLU A 115 -23.49 -5.15 5.77
N ASP A 116 -22.61 -6.14 5.65
CA ASP A 116 -21.61 -6.46 6.66
C ASP A 116 -20.54 -5.36 6.75
N ALA A 117 -20.12 -4.77 5.63
CA ALA A 117 -19.23 -3.60 5.63
C ALA A 117 -19.86 -2.39 6.35
N VAL A 118 -21.16 -2.10 6.12
CA VAL A 118 -21.90 -1.08 6.86
C VAL A 118 -21.97 -1.43 8.35
N ARG A 119 -22.26 -2.67 8.68
CA ARG A 119 -22.39 -3.14 10.07
C ARG A 119 -21.09 -2.96 10.85
N LEU A 120 -19.96 -3.29 10.24
CA LEU A 120 -18.65 -3.15 10.89
C LEU A 120 -18.24 -1.67 10.99
N GLY A 121 -18.32 -0.91 9.89
CA GLY A 121 -17.95 0.48 9.86
C GLY A 121 -18.79 1.35 10.81
N ALA A 122 -20.08 1.01 11.03
CA ALA A 122 -20.95 1.70 11.97
C ALA A 122 -20.57 1.48 13.44
N GLN A 123 -19.77 0.47 13.76
CA GLN A 123 -19.23 0.26 15.12
C GLN A 123 -17.91 0.99 15.35
N MET A 124 -17.24 1.47 14.31
CA MET A 124 -15.96 2.15 14.42
C MET A 124 -16.13 3.59 14.90
N ASP A 125 -15.47 3.94 16.02
CA ASP A 125 -15.41 5.32 16.53
C ASP A 125 -14.43 6.14 15.68
N GLU A 126 -14.92 7.17 14.98
CA GLU A 126 -14.11 8.06 14.16
C GLU A 126 -13.03 8.83 14.95
N GLY A 127 -13.18 8.96 16.27
CA GLY A 127 -12.15 9.51 17.16
C GLY A 127 -10.94 8.60 17.32
N LEU A 128 -11.09 7.31 17.03
CA LEU A 128 -10.05 6.29 17.20
C LEU A 128 -9.64 5.65 15.87
N PHE A 129 -10.60 5.41 14.98
CA PHE A 129 -10.34 4.83 13.65
C PHE A 129 -10.26 5.90 12.56
N VAL A 130 -9.23 5.79 11.71
CA VAL A 130 -8.99 6.73 10.61
C VAL A 130 -9.80 6.30 9.39
N TRP A 131 -9.66 5.04 8.94
CA TRP A 131 -10.37 4.53 7.78
C TRP A 131 -10.76 3.06 7.87
N LEU A 132 -11.70 2.71 7.03
CA LEU A 132 -12.06 1.37 6.64
C LEU A 132 -11.58 1.15 5.19
N GLU A 133 -10.60 0.27 5.02
CA GLU A 133 -9.95 -0.04 3.75
C GLU A 133 -10.58 -1.27 3.12
N ALA A 134 -10.71 -1.25 1.78
CA ALA A 134 -11.19 -2.39 1.00
C ALA A 134 -12.44 -3.06 1.58
N PRO A 135 -13.49 -2.31 1.94
CA PRO A 135 -14.68 -2.91 2.56
C PRO A 135 -15.40 -3.90 1.64
N ILE A 136 -15.41 -3.63 0.35
CA ILE A 136 -16.06 -4.40 -0.71
C ILE A 136 -15.18 -4.40 -1.96
N ASN A 137 -15.59 -5.10 -3.03
CA ASN A 137 -14.85 -5.08 -4.30
C ASN A 137 -14.76 -3.66 -4.88
N ASP A 138 -13.55 -3.25 -5.31
CA ASP A 138 -13.24 -1.91 -5.82
C ASP A 138 -14.09 -1.51 -7.05
N ASP A 139 -14.59 -2.46 -7.84
CA ASP A 139 -15.44 -2.19 -9.02
C ASP A 139 -16.83 -1.65 -8.65
N LEU A 140 -17.24 -1.73 -7.39
CA LEU A 140 -18.56 -1.33 -6.91
C LEU A 140 -18.61 0.15 -6.52
N LEU A 141 -18.22 1.06 -7.43
CA LEU A 141 -18.02 2.47 -7.18
C LEU A 141 -19.23 3.18 -6.53
N GLU A 142 -20.47 2.87 -6.95
CA GLU A 142 -21.66 3.45 -6.36
C GLU A 142 -21.90 2.96 -4.93
N GLN A 143 -21.59 1.70 -4.65
CA GLN A 143 -21.69 1.16 -3.28
C GLN A 143 -20.64 1.79 -2.35
N TYR A 144 -19.43 2.04 -2.84
CA TYR A 144 -18.44 2.84 -2.11
C TYR A 144 -18.97 4.24 -1.78
N SER A 145 -19.58 4.93 -2.74
CA SER A 145 -20.22 6.24 -2.52
C SER A 145 -21.33 6.16 -1.46
N ASP A 146 -22.08 5.06 -1.41
CA ASP A 146 -23.12 4.85 -0.41
C ASP A 146 -22.55 4.51 0.96
N LEU A 147 -21.42 3.76 1.06
CA LEU A 147 -20.69 3.55 2.32
C LEU A 147 -20.22 4.89 2.91
N ARG A 148 -19.60 5.76 2.10
CA ARG A 148 -19.17 7.09 2.52
C ARG A 148 -20.30 7.95 3.09
N LYS A 149 -21.52 7.85 2.55
CA LYS A 149 -22.67 8.61 3.05
C LYS A 149 -23.21 8.07 4.37
N ARG A 150 -22.96 6.79 4.67
CA ARG A 150 -23.53 6.10 5.84
C ARG A 150 -22.57 6.02 7.03
N LEU A 151 -21.27 6.04 6.77
CA LEU A 151 -20.24 5.80 7.77
C LEU A 151 -19.51 7.10 8.13
N ALA A 152 -19.07 7.21 9.37
CA ALA A 152 -18.32 8.37 9.86
C ALA A 152 -16.81 8.25 9.58
N VAL A 153 -16.28 7.03 9.57
CA VAL A 153 -14.88 6.76 9.25
C VAL A 153 -14.63 6.91 7.74
N GLN A 154 -13.43 7.28 7.36
CA GLN A 154 -13.06 7.39 5.95
C GLN A 154 -13.14 6.03 5.25
N ILE A 155 -13.55 6.04 3.99
CA ILE A 155 -13.66 4.86 3.14
C ILE A 155 -12.62 4.94 2.04
N ILE A 156 -11.74 3.94 1.97
CA ILE A 156 -10.70 3.84 0.94
C ILE A 156 -10.76 2.48 0.22
N PRO A 157 -10.39 2.41 -1.08
CA PRO A 157 -10.38 1.16 -1.83
C PRO A 157 -9.16 0.30 -1.47
N ALA A 158 -9.13 -0.96 -1.93
CA ALA A 158 -7.93 -1.79 -1.92
C ALA A 158 -6.83 -1.21 -2.82
N GLY A 159 -7.22 -0.57 -3.91
CA GLY A 159 -6.31 0.00 -4.89
C GLY A 159 -5.80 -0.97 -5.94
N TYR A 160 -6.25 -2.23 -5.91
CA TYR A 160 -5.83 -3.25 -6.88
C TYR A 160 -6.45 -3.07 -8.26
N ASN A 161 -7.59 -2.37 -8.37
CA ASN A 161 -8.29 -2.12 -9.63
C ASN A 161 -8.06 -0.69 -10.18
N ILE A 162 -7.31 0.14 -9.48
CA ILE A 162 -6.94 1.49 -9.96
C ILE A 162 -5.73 1.40 -10.88
N TYR A 163 -5.91 0.77 -12.06
CA TYR A 163 -4.84 0.59 -13.05
C TYR A 163 -4.89 1.61 -14.18
N SER A 164 -5.90 2.46 -14.23
CA SER A 164 -6.07 3.37 -15.34
C SER A 164 -6.57 4.76 -14.91
N PRO A 165 -6.16 5.81 -15.66
CA PRO A 165 -6.71 7.15 -15.49
C PRO A 165 -8.22 7.22 -15.61
N GLU A 166 -8.82 6.34 -16.40
CA GLU A 166 -10.28 6.29 -16.59
C GLU A 166 -10.99 5.80 -15.32
N PHE A 167 -10.48 4.74 -14.68
CA PHE A 167 -11.11 4.19 -13.49
C PHE A 167 -11.07 5.18 -12.31
N ILE A 168 -9.92 5.87 -12.10
CA ILE A 168 -9.83 6.88 -11.06
C ILE A 168 -10.79 8.05 -11.31
N ARG A 169 -10.98 8.50 -12.58
CA ARG A 169 -11.97 9.53 -12.91
C ARG A 169 -13.39 9.09 -12.61
N GLN A 170 -13.74 7.85 -12.94
CA GLN A 170 -15.06 7.29 -12.62
C GLN A 170 -15.32 7.27 -11.12
N GLY A 171 -14.35 6.83 -10.31
CA GLY A 171 -14.46 6.85 -8.85
C GLY A 171 -14.57 8.26 -8.27
N ILE A 172 -13.85 9.23 -8.82
CA ILE A 172 -13.96 10.65 -8.45
C ILE A 172 -15.37 11.18 -8.79
N GLU A 173 -15.85 10.91 -10.00
CA GLU A 173 -17.19 11.36 -10.46
C GLU A 173 -18.31 10.75 -9.62
N ALA A 174 -18.21 9.47 -9.27
CA ALA A 174 -19.16 8.80 -8.39
C ALA A 174 -19.04 9.24 -6.92
N GLY A 175 -17.94 9.91 -6.54
CA GLY A 175 -17.66 10.25 -5.16
C GLY A 175 -17.44 9.02 -4.29
N SER A 176 -16.73 8.01 -4.82
CA SER A 176 -16.62 6.69 -4.22
C SER A 176 -15.77 6.66 -2.96
N TRP A 177 -14.69 7.45 -2.88
CA TRP A 177 -13.68 7.34 -1.84
C TRP A 177 -13.43 8.67 -1.12
N ASP A 178 -13.01 8.61 0.14
CA ASP A 178 -12.45 9.75 0.88
C ASP A 178 -10.97 9.95 0.53
N ALA A 179 -10.26 8.84 0.29
CA ALA A 179 -8.96 8.83 -0.36
C ALA A 179 -8.91 7.68 -1.38
N GLY A 180 -8.27 7.90 -2.52
CA GLY A 180 -7.93 6.83 -3.45
C GLY A 180 -6.69 6.07 -2.97
N ARG A 181 -6.43 4.90 -3.57
CA ARG A 181 -5.28 4.06 -3.21
C ARG A 181 -4.73 3.35 -4.43
N PHE A 182 -3.42 3.25 -4.54
CA PHE A 182 -2.73 2.41 -5.52
C PHE A 182 -1.29 2.09 -5.08
N ASP A 183 -0.64 1.17 -5.80
CA ASP A 183 0.78 0.84 -5.68
C ASP A 183 1.47 1.08 -7.03
N SER A 184 2.55 1.85 -7.05
CA SER A 184 3.31 2.13 -8.28
C SER A 184 3.85 0.85 -8.95
N THR A 185 4.11 -0.20 -8.17
CA THR A 185 4.57 -1.50 -8.69
C THR A 185 3.48 -2.27 -9.43
N VAL A 186 2.23 -1.91 -9.24
CA VAL A 186 1.04 -2.57 -9.81
C VAL A 186 0.41 -1.74 -10.93
N VAL A 187 0.41 -0.41 -10.81
CA VAL A 187 -0.23 0.47 -11.82
C VAL A 187 0.62 0.71 -13.08
N GLY A 188 1.85 0.22 -13.14
CA GLY A 188 2.71 0.33 -14.32
C GLY A 188 3.96 1.20 -14.12
N GLY A 189 4.27 1.58 -12.89
CA GLY A 189 5.47 2.31 -12.50
C GLY A 189 5.23 3.73 -12.02
N ILE A 190 6.31 4.45 -11.83
CA ILE A 190 6.32 5.84 -11.35
C ILE A 190 5.66 6.77 -12.37
N SER A 191 5.90 6.57 -13.66
CA SER A 191 5.32 7.42 -14.72
C SER A 191 3.79 7.37 -14.73
N GLU A 192 3.20 6.18 -14.65
CA GLU A 192 1.75 5.99 -14.59
C GLU A 192 1.20 6.50 -13.25
N ALA A 193 1.89 6.22 -12.14
CA ALA A 193 1.52 6.73 -10.82
C ALA A 193 1.45 8.26 -10.77
N LEU A 194 2.40 8.97 -11.40
CA LEU A 194 2.37 10.42 -11.51
C LEU A 194 1.15 10.94 -12.29
N GLU A 195 0.74 10.25 -13.35
CA GLU A 195 -0.50 10.60 -14.08
C GLU A 195 -1.73 10.47 -13.17
N LEU A 196 -1.82 9.36 -12.40
CA LEU A 196 -2.91 9.16 -11.44
C LEU A 196 -2.91 10.23 -10.35
N LEU A 197 -1.74 10.60 -9.83
CA LEU A 197 -1.60 11.67 -8.82
C LEU A 197 -2.03 13.03 -9.37
N ILE A 198 -1.72 13.36 -10.62
CA ILE A 198 -2.18 14.61 -11.24
C ILE A 198 -3.71 14.65 -11.29
N ILE A 199 -4.34 13.57 -11.76
CA ILE A 199 -5.82 13.48 -11.84
C ILE A 199 -6.45 13.63 -10.44
N ALA A 200 -5.90 12.94 -9.44
CA ALA A 200 -6.40 13.01 -8.08
C ALA A 200 -6.21 14.43 -7.47
N ASN A 201 -5.05 15.03 -7.67
CA ASN A 201 -4.75 16.38 -7.17
C ASN A 201 -5.66 17.44 -7.79
N ASP A 202 -5.94 17.35 -9.10
CA ASP A 202 -6.87 18.25 -9.80
C ASP A 202 -8.30 18.14 -9.25
N ALA A 203 -8.68 16.96 -8.74
CA ALA A 203 -9.96 16.71 -8.10
C ALA A 203 -9.94 16.91 -6.57
N GLU A 204 -8.81 17.35 -6.01
CA GLU A 204 -8.57 17.49 -4.57
C GLU A 204 -8.71 16.17 -3.77
N LEU A 205 -8.64 15.01 -4.44
CA LEU A 205 -8.66 13.70 -3.82
C LEU A 205 -7.29 13.36 -3.24
N THR A 206 -7.24 12.99 -1.97
CA THR A 206 -6.07 12.36 -1.35
C THR A 206 -5.79 11.00 -1.97
N ILE A 207 -4.53 10.65 -2.13
CA ILE A 207 -4.11 9.28 -2.48
C ILE A 207 -3.21 8.76 -1.38
N ASP A 208 -3.61 7.70 -0.71
CA ASP A 208 -2.77 6.94 0.20
C ASP A 208 -2.12 5.79 -0.58
N ILE A 209 -0.85 6.00 -0.96
CA ILE A 209 -0.11 5.03 -1.78
C ILE A 209 0.22 3.80 -0.93
N GLN A 210 -0.10 2.62 -1.43
CA GLN A 210 0.22 1.35 -0.80
C GLN A 210 1.73 1.09 -0.89
N SER A 211 2.33 0.56 0.18
CA SER A 211 3.74 0.18 0.20
C SER A 211 4.00 -1.16 0.91
N TRP A 212 2.97 -2.00 1.02
CA TRP A 212 3.14 -3.37 1.48
C TRP A 212 4.04 -4.14 0.51
N GLY A 213 5.25 -4.52 0.98
CA GLY A 213 6.19 -5.22 0.12
C GLY A 213 7.64 -5.08 0.58
N TYR A 214 8.57 -5.55 -0.25
CA TYR A 214 9.99 -5.46 0.02
C TYR A 214 10.54 -4.05 -0.18
N THR A 215 11.69 -3.76 0.40
CA THR A 215 12.27 -2.40 0.50
C THR A 215 12.42 -1.67 -0.83
N LEU A 216 12.68 -2.36 -1.95
CA LEU A 216 12.74 -1.70 -3.27
C LEU A 216 11.40 -1.14 -3.70
N ALA A 217 10.30 -1.88 -3.50
CA ALA A 217 8.95 -1.41 -3.77
C ALA A 217 8.55 -0.30 -2.79
N GLN A 218 8.86 -0.48 -1.51
CA GLN A 218 8.63 0.54 -0.48
C GLN A 218 9.35 1.85 -0.81
N ALA A 219 10.62 1.79 -1.25
CA ALA A 219 11.38 2.98 -1.62
C ALA A 219 10.77 3.68 -2.84
N ALA A 220 10.37 2.94 -3.89
CA ALA A 220 9.73 3.54 -5.06
C ALA A 220 8.45 4.30 -4.69
N ASN A 221 7.57 3.68 -3.90
CA ASN A 221 6.34 4.30 -3.41
C ASN A 221 6.62 5.48 -2.46
N LEU A 222 7.62 5.37 -1.57
CA LEU A 222 8.02 6.46 -0.67
C LEU A 222 8.43 7.72 -1.44
N HIS A 223 9.21 7.60 -2.50
CA HIS A 223 9.60 8.74 -3.31
C HIS A 223 8.40 9.49 -3.91
N LEU A 224 7.38 8.77 -4.36
CA LEU A 224 6.11 9.35 -4.82
C LEU A 224 5.34 10.02 -3.67
N MET A 225 5.25 9.35 -2.51
CA MET A 225 4.58 9.89 -1.33
C MET A 225 5.23 11.18 -0.85
N LEU A 226 6.57 11.26 -0.83
CA LEU A 226 7.30 12.46 -0.43
C LEU A 226 7.07 13.62 -1.41
N ALA A 227 6.88 13.32 -2.69
CA ALA A 227 6.58 14.31 -3.73
C ALA A 227 5.10 14.73 -3.80
N ASN A 228 4.21 14.02 -3.12
CA ASN A 228 2.77 14.33 -3.08
C ASN A 228 2.36 14.77 -1.67
N GLU A 229 2.12 16.07 -1.48
CA GLU A 229 1.76 16.64 -0.17
C GLU A 229 0.43 16.11 0.39
N ARG A 230 -0.45 15.58 -0.47
CA ARG A 230 -1.76 15.05 -0.06
C ARG A 230 -1.69 13.63 0.50
N THR A 231 -0.62 12.86 0.25
CA THR A 231 -0.42 11.55 0.87
C THR A 231 -0.06 11.72 2.35
N GLN A 232 -0.81 11.05 3.23
CA GLN A 232 -0.72 11.27 4.68
C GLN A 232 0.25 10.30 5.36
N TYR A 233 0.21 9.03 5.02
CA TYR A 233 0.93 7.98 5.72
C TYR A 233 1.77 7.12 4.80
N PHE A 234 2.85 6.58 5.36
CA PHE A 234 3.61 5.47 4.78
C PHE A 234 3.15 4.16 5.42
N GLU A 235 2.88 3.15 4.60
CA GLU A 235 2.55 1.81 5.06
C GLU A 235 3.82 1.02 5.39
N ALA A 236 4.08 0.78 6.66
CA ALA A 236 5.21 -0.02 7.11
C ALA A 236 4.79 -1.47 7.33
N SER A 237 5.23 -2.37 6.43
CA SER A 237 4.94 -3.82 6.55
C SER A 237 5.61 -4.43 7.78
N MET A 238 4.84 -5.14 8.61
CA MET A 238 5.34 -5.76 9.84
C MET A 238 5.32 -7.30 9.76
N PRO A 239 6.30 -8.01 10.35
CA PRO A 239 7.53 -7.50 10.99
C PRO A 239 8.52 -6.98 9.96
N GLN A 240 9.04 -5.79 10.18
CA GLN A 240 9.91 -5.06 9.25
C GLN A 240 11.09 -5.89 8.70
N GLN A 241 11.74 -6.67 9.55
CA GLN A 241 12.92 -7.47 9.17
C GLN A 241 12.62 -8.50 8.06
N ALA A 242 11.38 -8.95 7.95
CA ALA A 242 10.98 -9.88 6.89
C ALA A 242 10.97 -9.20 5.50
N PHE A 243 10.73 -7.89 5.45
CA PHE A 243 10.64 -7.10 4.22
C PHE A 243 11.94 -6.40 3.84
N GLU A 244 12.91 -6.31 4.76
CA GLU A 244 14.25 -5.74 4.52
C GLU A 244 15.27 -6.77 4.02
N PHE A 245 14.83 -7.97 3.73
CA PHE A 245 15.73 -9.05 3.28
C PHE A 245 16.50 -8.65 2.01
N GLY A 246 17.82 -8.88 2.03
CA GLY A 246 18.70 -8.59 0.89
C GLY A 246 19.05 -7.11 0.70
N MET A 247 18.72 -6.26 1.66
CA MET A 247 19.13 -4.84 1.65
C MET A 247 20.37 -4.63 2.53
N THR A 248 21.24 -3.70 2.12
CA THR A 248 22.46 -3.32 2.87
C THR A 248 22.33 -1.98 3.58
N ASN A 249 21.38 -1.15 3.18
CA ASN A 249 21.02 0.06 3.92
C ASN A 249 20.31 -0.33 5.22
N GLY A 250 20.36 0.54 6.20
CA GLY A 250 19.51 0.43 7.37
C GLY A 250 18.02 0.56 7.02
N SER A 251 17.18 0.40 8.02
CA SER A 251 15.75 0.63 7.88
C SER A 251 15.44 2.04 7.39
N LEU A 252 14.39 2.18 6.59
CA LEU A 252 13.77 3.46 6.25
C LEU A 252 12.93 4.04 7.42
N LEU A 253 12.67 3.23 8.45
CA LEU A 253 11.82 3.58 9.58
C LEU A 253 12.65 4.08 10.77
N ASP A 254 12.22 5.19 11.32
CA ASP A 254 12.77 5.80 12.54
C ASP A 254 11.63 6.29 13.43
N GLN A 255 11.48 5.69 14.61
CA GLN A 255 10.51 6.06 15.65
C GLN A 255 9.07 6.26 15.13
N GLY A 256 8.56 5.31 14.35
CA GLY A 256 7.20 5.35 13.80
C GLY A 256 7.03 6.32 12.62
N ARG A 257 8.11 6.84 12.10
CA ARG A 257 8.16 7.65 10.88
C ARG A 257 8.99 6.93 9.81
N VAL A 258 8.77 7.28 8.56
CA VAL A 258 9.65 6.89 7.46
C VAL A 258 10.49 8.09 7.05
N VAL A 259 11.76 7.84 6.74
CA VAL A 259 12.73 8.85 6.29
C VAL A 259 13.17 8.53 4.87
N ALA A 260 13.33 9.56 4.05
CA ALA A 260 13.82 9.40 2.69
C ALA A 260 15.16 8.64 2.67
N PRO A 261 15.34 7.68 1.76
CA PRO A 261 16.62 7.01 1.60
C PRO A 261 17.72 8.00 1.23
N GLU A 262 18.91 7.80 1.81
CA GLU A 262 20.07 8.61 1.46
C GLU A 262 20.69 8.18 0.12
N GLY A 263 21.20 9.14 -0.65
CA GLY A 263 21.90 8.90 -1.91
C GLY A 263 21.04 9.10 -3.16
N SER A 264 21.67 8.98 -4.33
CA SER A 264 21.01 9.19 -5.61
C SER A 264 20.16 7.99 -6.03
N GLY A 265 19.15 8.22 -6.85
CA GLY A 265 18.20 7.19 -7.29
C GLY A 265 17.18 6.87 -6.22
N LEU A 266 16.82 5.60 -6.10
CA LEU A 266 15.97 5.06 -5.02
C LEU A 266 16.67 5.10 -3.65
N GLY A 267 17.99 5.36 -3.59
CA GLY A 267 18.75 5.45 -2.35
C GLY A 267 18.86 4.14 -1.55
N VAL A 268 18.46 3.02 -2.12
CA VAL A 268 18.57 1.70 -1.50
C VAL A 268 19.59 0.83 -2.22
N SER A 269 20.27 -0.03 -1.46
CA SER A 269 21.33 -0.89 -1.96
C SER A 269 21.03 -2.36 -1.69
N VAL A 270 21.30 -3.20 -2.68
CA VAL A 270 20.97 -4.63 -2.67
C VAL A 270 22.25 -5.44 -2.44
N ASP A 271 22.19 -6.37 -1.50
CA ASP A 271 23.20 -7.42 -1.31
C ASP A 271 22.92 -8.57 -2.27
N TRP A 272 23.49 -8.46 -3.47
CA TRP A 272 23.30 -9.45 -4.52
C TRP A 272 23.83 -10.83 -4.14
N ASP A 273 24.94 -10.91 -3.39
CA ASP A 273 25.51 -12.17 -2.97
C ASP A 273 24.59 -12.90 -1.99
N ARG A 274 23.97 -12.16 -1.07
CA ARG A 274 22.98 -12.70 -0.14
C ARG A 274 21.70 -13.15 -0.86
N LEU A 275 21.24 -12.40 -1.86
CA LEU A 275 20.06 -12.78 -2.65
C LEU A 275 20.32 -14.05 -3.47
N VAL A 276 21.48 -14.16 -4.12
CA VAL A 276 21.84 -15.32 -4.96
C VAL A 276 22.05 -16.59 -4.13
N THR A 277 22.55 -16.44 -2.89
CA THR A 277 22.83 -17.58 -1.99
C THR A 277 21.66 -17.96 -1.10
N ALA A 278 20.59 -17.16 -1.07
CA ALA A 278 19.40 -17.48 -0.31
C ALA A 278 18.68 -18.69 -0.93
N ASP A 279 18.31 -19.63 -0.07
CA ASP A 279 17.54 -20.82 -0.47
C ASP A 279 16.06 -20.42 -0.72
N PHE A 280 15.82 -19.80 -1.85
CA PHE A 280 14.48 -19.48 -2.28
C PHE A 280 13.85 -20.73 -2.89
N HIS A 281 12.87 -21.32 -2.23
CA HIS A 281 11.95 -22.24 -2.88
C HIS A 281 11.03 -21.45 -3.83
N VAL A 282 11.52 -21.20 -5.04
CA VAL A 282 10.68 -20.65 -6.11
C VAL A 282 9.76 -21.78 -6.57
N HIS A 283 8.52 -21.78 -6.12
CA HIS A 283 7.48 -22.53 -6.79
C HIS A 283 7.18 -21.84 -8.13
N LEU A 284 7.90 -22.23 -9.18
CA LEU A 284 7.50 -21.86 -10.53
C LEU A 284 6.17 -22.56 -10.82
N ALA A 285 5.11 -21.79 -10.96
CA ALA A 285 3.81 -22.30 -11.39
C ALA A 285 3.80 -22.83 -12.85
N PHE A 286 4.95 -22.74 -13.53
CA PHE A 286 5.13 -23.19 -14.89
C PHE A 286 6.30 -24.18 -14.95
N ASP A 287 6.02 -25.38 -15.42
CA ASP A 287 7.06 -26.34 -15.80
C ASP A 287 7.70 -25.91 -17.11
N LEU A 288 8.85 -25.28 -17.03
CA LEU A 288 9.62 -24.86 -18.19
C LEU A 288 10.21 -26.04 -18.98
N SER A 289 10.07 -27.29 -18.50
CA SER A 289 10.49 -28.50 -19.18
C SER A 289 9.43 -29.04 -20.16
N ALA A 290 8.18 -28.57 -20.06
CA ALA A 290 7.13 -28.92 -21.01
C ALA A 290 7.39 -28.26 -22.36
N SER A 291 7.75 -29.04 -23.37
CA SER A 291 7.90 -28.54 -24.73
C SER A 291 6.53 -28.13 -25.30
N PRO A 292 6.45 -27.12 -26.21
CA PRO A 292 5.18 -26.61 -26.76
C PRO A 292 4.35 -27.62 -27.56
N SER A 293 4.80 -28.87 -27.69
CA SER A 293 4.14 -29.89 -28.49
C SER A 293 3.03 -30.69 -27.78
N ASP A 294 2.86 -30.54 -26.45
CA ASP A 294 1.91 -31.36 -25.69
C ASP A 294 0.57 -30.69 -25.34
N SER A 295 0.35 -29.45 -25.78
CA SER A 295 -0.90 -28.71 -25.50
C SER A 295 -1.96 -28.78 -26.62
N ALA A 296 -1.80 -29.65 -27.62
CA ALA A 296 -2.72 -29.77 -28.76
C ALA A 296 -3.58 -31.03 -28.79
N GLN A 297 -3.71 -31.77 -27.67
CA GLN A 297 -4.67 -32.87 -27.55
C GLN A 297 -5.24 -32.90 -26.12
N HIS A 298 -6.33 -32.14 -25.91
CA HIS A 298 -7.52 -32.57 -25.16
C HIS A 298 -8.58 -31.45 -25.21
#